data_fccc1f553f280fe57698471073f6a808
#
_entry.id   fccc1f553f280fe57698471073f6a808
#
_cell.length_a   1.000
_cell.length_b   1.000
_cell.length_c   1.000
_cell.angle_alpha   90.00
_cell.angle_beta   90.00
_cell.angle_gamma   90.00
#
_symmetry.space_group_name_H-M   'P 1'
#
loop_
_entity.id
_entity.type
_entity.pdbx_description
1 polymer ?
#
loop_
_entity_poly.entity_id
_entity_poly.type
_entity_poly.pdbx_seq_one_letter_code
_entity_poly.pdbx_strand_id
1 'polypeptide(L)' 'MNNTITINIQLMQAIKEIVQKTKMFADEEDFINQAILKQISKFRSI' A
#
# COMPACT_ATOMS: atom_id res chain seq x y z
N MET A 1 2.95 -5.62 20.05
CA MET A 1 3.68 -6.46 19.11
C MET A 1 4.16 -5.65 17.93
N ASN A 2 5.40 -5.81 17.58
CA ASN A 2 6.01 -5.02 16.54
C ASN A 2 5.98 -5.75 15.20
N ASN A 3 5.26 -5.20 14.26
CA ASN A 3 5.20 -5.78 12.92
C ASN A 3 5.90 -4.83 11.95
N THR A 4 7.11 -5.19 11.58
CA THR A 4 7.91 -4.40 10.66
C THR A 4 8.01 -5.12 9.33
N ILE A 5 7.69 -4.42 8.28
CA ILE A 5 7.77 -4.96 6.92
C ILE A 5 8.71 -4.10 6.12
N THR A 6 9.64 -4.75 5.44
CA THR A 6 10.57 -4.05 4.56
C THR A 6 10.00 -4.01 3.15
N ILE A 7 9.87 -2.83 2.59
CA ILE A 7 9.36 -2.65 1.25
C ILE A 7 10.51 -2.28 0.34
N ASN A 8 10.57 -2.94 -0.83
CA ASN A 8 11.56 -2.66 -1.85
C ASN A 8 11.53 -1.17 -2.20
N ILE A 9 12.70 -0.56 -2.32
CA ILE A 9 12.79 0.87 -2.55
C ILE A 9 12.18 1.30 -3.88
N GLN A 10 12.27 0.46 -4.89
CA GLN A 10 11.65 0.76 -6.19
C GLN A 10 10.14 0.77 -6.10
N LEU A 11 9.58 -0.17 -5.33
CA LEU A 11 8.14 -0.20 -5.10
C LEU A 11 7.71 1.02 -4.29
N MET A 12 8.52 1.40 -3.31
CA MET A 12 8.21 2.57 -2.50
C MET A 12 8.18 3.83 -3.34
N GLN A 13 9.10 3.97 -4.28
CA GLN A 13 9.12 5.12 -5.19
C GLN A 13 7.89 5.14 -6.08
N ALA A 14 7.48 3.98 -6.58
CA ALA A 14 6.28 3.89 -7.39
C ALA A 14 5.03 4.29 -6.58
N ILE A 15 4.97 3.87 -5.32
CA ILE A 15 3.86 4.24 -4.44
C ILE A 15 3.82 5.76 -4.25
N LYS A 16 4.97 6.36 -4.00
CA LYS A 16 5.04 7.82 -3.83
C LYS A 16 4.54 8.56 -5.05
N GLU A 17 4.92 8.08 -6.23
CA GLU A 17 4.45 8.70 -7.47
C GLU A 17 2.93 8.63 -7.60
N ILE A 18 2.37 7.46 -7.31
CA ILE A 18 0.93 7.26 -7.42
C ILE A 18 0.19 8.15 -6.44
N VAL A 19 0.66 8.22 -5.20
CA VAL A 19 0.03 9.04 -4.17
C VAL A 19 0.04 10.51 -4.58
N GLN A 20 1.15 10.99 -5.12
CA GLN A 20 1.28 12.39 -5.53
C GLN A 20 0.44 12.71 -6.75
N LYS A 21 0.36 11.79 -7.71
CA LYS A 21 -0.33 12.07 -8.98
C LYS A 21 -1.83 11.92 -8.87
N THR A 22 -2.30 10.89 -8.19
CA THR A 22 -3.74 10.63 -8.14
C THR A 22 -4.44 11.42 -7.04
N LYS A 23 -3.75 11.70 -5.96
CA LYS A 23 -4.31 12.39 -4.78
C LYS A 23 -5.51 11.67 -4.21
N MET A 24 -5.57 10.36 -4.42
CA MET A 24 -6.64 9.52 -3.89
C MET A 24 -6.29 8.93 -2.54
N PHE A 25 -5.04 9.07 -2.13
CA PHE A 25 -4.55 8.50 -0.87
C PHE A 25 -3.95 9.61 -0.03
N ALA A 26 -4.11 9.49 1.30
CA ALA A 26 -3.58 10.48 2.22
C ALA A 26 -2.05 10.52 2.20
N ASP A 27 -1.44 9.34 2.14
CA ASP A 27 0.01 9.20 2.10
C ASP A 27 0.36 7.78 1.64
N GLU A 28 1.65 7.45 1.68
CA GLU A 28 2.11 6.13 1.24
C GLU A 28 1.59 5.02 2.13
N GLU A 29 1.49 5.26 3.42
CA GLU A 29 0.98 4.26 4.34
C GLU A 29 -0.48 3.93 4.04
N ASP A 30 -1.26 4.95 3.73
CA ASP A 30 -2.67 4.75 3.35
C ASP A 30 -2.78 3.88 2.11
N PHE A 31 -1.95 4.14 1.11
CA PHE A 31 -1.91 3.34 -0.11
C PHE A 31 -1.60 1.87 0.22
N ILE A 32 -0.57 1.67 1.04
CA ILE A 32 -0.13 0.32 1.39
C ILE A 32 -1.22 -0.43 2.15
N ASN A 33 -1.85 0.22 3.11
CA ASN A 33 -2.92 -0.40 3.88
C ASN A 33 -4.11 -0.78 3.01
N GLN A 34 -4.47 0.08 2.07
CA GLN A 34 -5.57 -0.23 1.17
C GLN A 34 -5.23 -1.39 0.23
N ALA A 35 -3.99 -1.45 -0.22
CA ALA A 35 -3.53 -2.54 -1.08
C ALA A 35 -3.61 -3.87 -0.33
N ILE A 36 -3.19 -3.86 0.93
CA ILE A 36 -3.23 -5.06 1.77
C ILE A 36 -4.68 -5.49 2.00
N LEU A 37 -5.56 -4.54 2.29
CA LEU A 37 -6.97 -4.85 2.51
C LEU A 37 -7.62 -5.46 1.26
N LYS A 38 -7.30 -4.91 0.11
CA LYS A 38 -7.82 -5.45 -1.15
C LYS A 38 -7.34 -6.88 -1.38
N GLN A 39 -6.07 -7.14 -1.10
CA GLN A 39 -5.51 -8.46 -1.28
C GLN A 39 -6.16 -9.47 -0.31
N ILE A 40 -6.31 -9.07 0.94
CA ILE A 40 -6.95 -9.93 1.93
C ILE A 40 -8.38 -10.25 1.53
N SER A 41 -9.14 -9.24 1.11
CA SER A 41 -10.53 -9.43 0.69
C SER A 41 -10.63 -10.39 -0.48
N LYS A 42 -9.71 -10.26 -1.42
CA LYS A 42 -9.69 -11.12 -2.60
C LYS A 42 -9.58 -12.59 -2.21
N PHE A 43 -8.71 -12.90 -1.25
CA PHE A 43 -8.48 -14.29 -0.87
C PHE A 43 -9.49 -14.80 0.14
N ARG A 44 -10.12 -13.91 0.89
CA ARG A 44 -11.16 -14.33 1.82
C ARG A 44 -12.48 -14.64 1.14
N SER A 45 -12.69 -14.10 -0.05
CA SER A 45 -13.94 -14.35 -0.79
C SER A 45 -13.94 -15.66 -1.54
N ILE A 46 -12.85 -16.39 -1.50
CA ILE A 46 -12.74 -17.65 -2.22
C ILE A 46 -13.44 -18.78 -1.46
#